data_54d0554719dae0aa3f470028d365bec2
#
_entry.id   54d0554719dae0aa3f470028d365bec2
#
_cell.length_a   1.000
_cell.length_b   1.000
_cell.length_c   1.000
_cell.angle_alpha   90.00
_cell.angle_beta   90.00
_cell.angle_gamma   90.00
#
_symmetry.space_group_name_H-M   'P 1'
#
loop_
_entity.id
_entity.type
_entity.pdbx_description
1 polymer ?
#
loop_
_entity_poly.entity_id
_entity_poly.type
_entity_poly.pdbx_seq_one_letter_code
_entity_poly.pdbx_strand_id
1 'polypeptide(L)'
;MKAMHFIKWLYPGMRVKRWLGIAVAGVLAFGIGSALLPVEGGLLLRLFSLVLLILGLASAVAGVGLMVRSLLEVVSPDHARDLVERVFQQRYLEKGPKIVVIGGGTGLSTLLHGLKPYTTNLTAIVTVADDGGSSGRLRQEFDMLPPGDIRNCLVALADTEPLMQRLFQYRFAEDSALQGHSFGNLFI
;
A
#
# COMPACT_ATOMS: atom_id res chain seq x y z
N MET A 1 -5.71 26.72 -16.09
CA MET A 1 -5.66 26.31 -14.66
C MET A 1 -4.59 25.26 -14.33
N LYS A 2 -4.05 24.47 -15.25
CA LYS A 2 -3.03 23.42 -14.97
C LYS A 2 -1.59 23.94 -14.77
N ALA A 3 -1.22 25.10 -15.33
CA ALA A 3 0.14 25.66 -15.19
C ALA A 3 0.46 26.22 -13.79
N MET A 4 -0.55 26.62 -13.03
CA MET A 4 -0.39 27.22 -11.70
C MET A 4 -0.05 26.18 -10.60
N HIS A 5 -0.33 24.90 -10.82
CA HIS A 5 0.09 23.82 -9.90
C HIS A 5 1.59 23.53 -9.96
N PHE A 6 2.22 23.73 -11.13
CA PHE A 6 3.66 23.49 -11.29
C PHE A 6 4.51 24.53 -10.53
N ILE A 7 4.01 25.77 -10.41
CA ILE A 7 4.72 26.87 -9.72
C ILE A 7 4.74 26.67 -8.19
N LYS A 8 3.77 25.95 -7.61
CA LYS A 8 3.77 25.63 -6.18
C LYS A 8 4.94 24.74 -5.74
N TRP A 9 5.49 23.94 -6.65
CA TRP A 9 6.69 23.13 -6.41
C TRP A 9 7.97 23.97 -6.30
N LEU A 10 7.90 25.21 -6.77
CA LEU A 10 8.99 26.19 -6.74
C LEU A 10 8.96 27.13 -5.51
N TYR A 11 8.05 26.95 -4.54
CA TYR A 11 7.96 27.80 -3.35
C TYR A 11 9.15 27.65 -2.40
N PRO A 12 9.65 28.75 -1.77
CA PRO A 12 10.74 28.67 -0.79
C PRO A 12 10.27 27.88 0.45
N GLY A 13 11.01 26.82 0.79
CA GLY A 13 10.69 25.90 1.90
C GLY A 13 10.64 24.42 1.50
N MET A 14 10.35 24.11 0.23
CA MET A 14 10.41 22.74 -0.26
C MET A 14 11.87 22.34 -0.57
N ARG A 15 12.44 21.47 0.25
CA ARG A 15 13.83 20.95 0.10
C ARG A 15 14.09 20.26 -1.25
N VAL A 16 13.03 19.94 -1.99
CA VAL A 16 13.02 19.27 -3.30
C VAL A 16 13.90 20.00 -4.34
N LYS A 17 13.95 21.36 -4.34
CA LYS A 17 14.75 22.15 -5.27
C LYS A 17 16.24 21.86 -5.21
N ARG A 18 16.78 21.63 -4.00
CA ARG A 18 18.21 21.36 -3.80
C ARG A 18 18.60 20.04 -4.47
N TRP A 19 17.77 19.03 -4.27
CA TRP A 19 17.99 17.70 -4.82
C TRP A 19 17.80 17.64 -6.33
N LEU A 20 16.77 18.37 -6.83
CA LEU A 20 16.58 18.55 -8.27
C LEU A 20 17.78 19.29 -8.91
N GLY A 21 18.29 20.33 -8.27
CA GLY A 21 19.49 21.05 -8.73
C GLY A 21 20.71 20.14 -8.82
N ILE A 22 20.93 19.27 -7.84
CA ILE A 22 22.03 18.29 -7.82
C ILE A 22 21.83 17.27 -8.95
N ALA A 23 20.62 16.78 -9.17
CA ALA A 23 20.32 15.84 -10.26
C ALA A 23 20.59 16.48 -11.64
N VAL A 24 20.12 17.71 -11.87
CA VAL A 24 20.35 18.45 -13.14
C VAL A 24 21.83 18.74 -13.35
N ALA A 25 22.55 19.20 -12.32
CA ALA A 25 23.98 19.41 -12.40
C ALA A 25 24.74 18.11 -12.73
N GLY A 26 24.31 16.97 -12.15
CA GLY A 26 24.85 15.65 -12.48
C GLY A 26 24.64 15.25 -13.93
N VAL A 27 23.44 15.47 -14.48
CA VAL A 27 23.13 15.20 -15.89
C VAL A 27 23.95 16.08 -16.82
N LEU A 28 24.13 17.36 -16.49
CA LEU A 28 24.98 18.28 -17.28
C LEU A 28 26.44 17.86 -17.23
N ALA A 29 26.97 17.52 -16.07
CA ALA A 29 28.34 17.02 -15.94
C ALA A 29 28.59 15.74 -16.74
N PHE A 30 27.62 14.82 -16.70
CA PHE A 30 27.62 13.59 -17.50
C PHE A 30 27.60 13.91 -19.00
N GLY A 31 26.74 14.83 -19.44
CA GLY A 31 26.68 15.28 -20.84
C GLY A 31 28.01 15.91 -21.33
N ILE A 32 28.60 16.78 -20.51
CA ILE A 32 29.93 17.39 -20.83
C ILE A 32 31.02 16.31 -20.90
N GLY A 33 31.07 15.40 -19.91
CA GLY A 33 32.02 14.29 -19.89
C GLY A 33 31.92 13.41 -21.15
N SER A 34 30.69 13.10 -21.58
CA SER A 34 30.44 12.29 -22.79
C SER A 34 30.85 13.03 -24.08
N ALA A 35 30.63 14.35 -24.15
CA ALA A 35 31.03 15.16 -25.30
C ALA A 35 32.55 15.34 -25.43
N LEU A 36 33.27 15.30 -24.31
CA LEU A 36 34.75 15.41 -24.31
C LEU A 36 35.47 14.09 -24.64
N LEU A 37 34.82 12.94 -24.51
CA LEU A 37 35.43 11.62 -24.77
C LEU A 37 35.96 11.46 -26.20
N PRO A 38 35.23 11.85 -27.29
CA PRO A 38 35.68 11.70 -28.66
C PRO A 38 36.70 12.77 -29.09
N VAL A 39 36.94 13.79 -28.23
CA VAL A 39 37.91 14.86 -28.58
C VAL A 39 39.33 14.31 -28.51
N GLU A 40 40.09 14.49 -29.60
CA GLU A 40 41.51 14.13 -29.64
C GLU A 40 42.31 15.01 -28.67
N GLY A 41 42.59 14.43 -27.48
CA GLY A 41 43.29 15.10 -26.40
C GLY A 41 44.21 14.13 -25.68
N GLY A 42 45.19 14.67 -24.94
CA GLY A 42 46.14 13.88 -24.16
C GLY A 42 45.45 13.06 -23.06
N LEU A 43 46.20 12.18 -22.41
CA LEU A 43 45.74 11.30 -21.33
C LEU A 43 44.96 12.05 -20.23
N LEU A 44 45.39 13.27 -19.90
CA LEU A 44 44.73 14.11 -18.86
C LEU A 44 43.29 14.48 -19.24
N LEU A 45 43.03 14.81 -20.52
CA LEU A 45 41.65 15.14 -20.95
C LEU A 45 40.75 13.91 -20.89
N ARG A 46 41.23 12.74 -21.24
CA ARG A 46 40.47 11.48 -21.14
C ARG A 46 40.18 11.11 -19.69
N LEU A 47 41.13 11.25 -18.80
CA LEU A 47 40.93 11.02 -17.37
C LEU A 47 39.90 12.00 -16.78
N PHE A 48 39.99 13.28 -17.15
CA PHE A 48 39.03 14.31 -16.72
C PHE A 48 37.61 14.01 -17.22
N SER A 49 37.45 13.61 -18.49
CA SER A 49 36.11 13.22 -19.01
C SER A 49 35.55 12.01 -18.33
N LEU A 50 36.36 10.98 -18.00
CA LEU A 50 35.91 9.80 -17.24
C LEU A 50 35.47 10.16 -15.82
N VAL A 51 36.20 11.04 -15.14
CA VAL A 51 35.83 11.52 -13.80
C VAL A 51 34.49 12.28 -13.86
N LEU A 52 34.29 13.16 -14.86
CA LEU A 52 33.04 13.87 -15.07
C LEU A 52 31.86 12.91 -15.32
N LEU A 53 32.06 11.85 -16.09
CA LEU A 53 31.03 10.84 -16.34
C LEU A 53 30.63 10.13 -15.08
N ILE A 54 31.61 9.65 -14.30
CA ILE A 54 31.33 8.89 -13.06
C ILE A 54 30.66 9.78 -12.03
N LEU A 55 31.21 10.97 -11.77
CA LEU A 55 30.67 11.91 -10.80
C LEU A 55 29.32 12.46 -11.24
N GLY A 56 29.13 12.74 -12.53
CA GLY A 56 27.88 13.18 -13.12
C GLY A 56 26.77 12.15 -12.93
N LEU A 57 27.06 10.89 -13.27
CA LEU A 57 26.09 9.79 -13.07
C LEU A 57 25.76 9.58 -11.59
N ALA A 58 26.79 9.53 -10.74
CA ALA A 58 26.59 9.35 -9.28
C ALA A 58 25.76 10.49 -8.69
N SER A 59 26.03 11.75 -9.07
CA SER A 59 25.29 12.93 -8.61
C SER A 59 23.86 12.93 -9.13
N ALA A 60 23.61 12.54 -10.38
CA ALA A 60 22.27 12.43 -10.94
C ALA A 60 21.42 11.38 -10.18
N VAL A 61 21.98 10.19 -9.99
CA VAL A 61 21.29 9.10 -9.26
C VAL A 61 21.04 9.49 -7.79
N ALA A 62 22.04 10.06 -7.11
CA ALA A 62 21.90 10.50 -5.72
C ALA A 62 20.85 11.63 -5.61
N GLY A 63 20.87 12.61 -6.52
CA GLY A 63 19.91 13.71 -6.54
C GLY A 63 18.46 13.24 -6.71
N VAL A 64 18.22 12.30 -7.62
CA VAL A 64 16.89 11.69 -7.81
C VAL A 64 16.47 10.87 -6.56
N GLY A 65 17.37 10.05 -6.00
CA GLY A 65 17.09 9.26 -4.82
C GLY A 65 16.73 10.12 -3.60
N LEU A 66 17.49 11.19 -3.35
CA LEU A 66 17.24 12.12 -2.26
C LEU A 66 15.97 12.97 -2.49
N MET A 67 15.65 13.29 -3.74
CA MET A 67 14.38 13.95 -4.10
C MET A 67 13.17 13.05 -3.78
N VAL A 68 13.21 11.78 -4.22
CA VAL A 68 12.15 10.80 -3.92
C VAL A 68 11.98 10.62 -2.42
N ARG A 69 13.09 10.45 -1.68
CA ARG A 69 13.06 10.35 -0.22
C ARG A 69 12.44 11.58 0.43
N SER A 70 12.82 12.79 -0.02
CA SER A 70 12.27 14.05 0.51
C SER A 70 10.77 14.19 0.24
N LEU A 71 10.26 13.67 -0.89
CA LEU A 71 8.83 13.65 -1.20
C LEU A 71 8.08 12.64 -0.31
N LEU A 72 8.65 11.46 -0.11
CA LEU A 72 8.06 10.44 0.76
C LEU A 72 7.99 10.91 2.23
N GLU A 73 9.00 11.64 2.71
CA GLU A 73 9.02 12.22 4.06
C GLU A 73 7.90 13.27 4.27
N VAL A 74 7.50 14.00 3.21
CA VAL A 74 6.41 14.99 3.28
C VAL A 74 5.04 14.33 3.23
N VAL A 75 4.88 13.29 2.42
CA VAL A 75 3.59 12.59 2.26
C VAL A 75 3.27 11.70 3.47
N SER A 76 4.28 11.15 4.12
CA SER A 76 4.12 10.27 5.30
C SER A 76 5.34 10.34 6.22
N PRO A 77 5.43 11.33 7.13
CA PRO A 77 6.60 11.52 7.99
C PRO A 77 6.91 10.30 8.85
N ASP A 78 5.87 9.62 9.35
CA ASP A 78 5.99 8.44 10.22
C ASP A 78 6.05 7.10 9.47
N HIS A 79 5.78 7.08 8.15
CA HIS A 79 5.54 5.84 7.40
C HIS A 79 6.40 5.68 6.13
N ALA A 80 7.36 6.58 5.86
CA ALA A 80 8.13 6.52 4.60
C ALA A 80 8.94 5.21 4.45
N ARG A 81 9.44 4.66 5.57
CA ARG A 81 10.10 3.34 5.60
C ARG A 81 9.08 2.20 5.50
N ASP A 82 7.94 2.40 6.12
CA ASP A 82 6.84 1.46 6.19
C ASP A 82 6.15 1.29 4.82
N LEU A 83 6.10 2.35 3.98
CA LEU A 83 5.52 2.30 2.64
C LEU A 83 6.29 1.38 1.69
N VAL A 84 7.62 1.44 1.70
CA VAL A 84 8.44 0.57 0.85
C VAL A 84 8.26 -0.89 1.28
N GLU A 85 8.27 -1.14 2.58
CA GLU A 85 8.05 -2.47 3.14
C GLU A 85 6.64 -2.99 2.82
N ARG A 86 5.60 -2.17 2.98
CA ARG A 86 4.21 -2.52 2.63
C ARG A 86 4.04 -2.82 1.14
N VAL A 87 4.63 -2.00 0.26
CA VAL A 87 4.57 -2.26 -1.19
C VAL A 87 5.33 -3.54 -1.54
N PHE A 88 6.48 -3.77 -0.91
CA PHE A 88 7.24 -5.01 -1.11
C PHE A 88 6.46 -6.23 -0.62
N GLN A 89 5.94 -6.19 0.60
CA GLN A 89 5.12 -7.26 1.19
C GLN A 89 3.87 -7.52 0.35
N GLN A 90 3.14 -6.48 -0.07
CA GLN A 90 1.95 -6.63 -0.89
C GLN A 90 2.27 -7.31 -2.22
N ARG A 91 3.31 -6.87 -2.94
CA ARG A 91 3.75 -7.51 -4.19
C ARG A 91 4.27 -8.93 -4.00
N TYR A 92 4.88 -9.22 -2.86
CA TYR A 92 5.32 -10.56 -2.49
C TYR A 92 4.13 -11.48 -2.24
N LEU A 93 3.14 -11.02 -1.46
CA LEU A 93 1.93 -11.76 -1.15
C LEU A 93 1.04 -12.00 -2.39
N GLU A 94 0.97 -11.06 -3.32
CA GLU A 94 0.26 -11.20 -4.61
C GLU A 94 0.82 -12.35 -5.46
N LYS A 95 2.11 -12.67 -5.31
CA LYS A 95 2.76 -13.81 -5.98
C LYS A 95 2.64 -15.12 -5.19
N GLY A 96 2.05 -15.07 -4.01
CA GLY A 96 1.84 -16.24 -3.16
C GLY A 96 0.91 -17.28 -3.78
N PRO A 97 0.84 -18.48 -3.20
CA PRO A 97 0.00 -19.56 -3.69
C PRO A 97 -1.48 -19.17 -3.68
N LYS A 98 -2.24 -19.63 -4.66
CA LYS A 98 -3.70 -19.52 -4.69
C LYS A 98 -4.29 -20.60 -3.79
N ILE A 99 -4.95 -20.18 -2.72
CA ILE A 99 -5.51 -21.10 -1.71
C ILE A 99 -7.02 -20.94 -1.68
N VAL A 100 -7.73 -22.06 -1.81
CA VAL A 100 -9.18 -22.13 -1.61
C VAL A 100 -9.44 -22.82 -0.28
N VAL A 101 -10.21 -22.17 0.59
CA VAL A 101 -10.58 -22.69 1.91
C VAL A 101 -12.08 -22.87 1.96
N ILE A 102 -12.55 -24.05 2.37
CA ILE A 102 -13.96 -24.41 2.47
C ILE A 102 -14.31 -24.65 3.93
N GLY A 103 -15.35 -23.99 4.44
CA GLY A 103 -15.78 -24.18 5.82
C GLY A 103 -16.76 -23.11 6.26
N GLY A 104 -17.06 -23.08 7.55
CA GLY A 104 -17.98 -22.11 8.16
C GLY A 104 -17.56 -21.74 9.57
N GLY A 105 -18.27 -20.76 10.13
CA GLY A 105 -18.10 -20.33 11.51
C GLY A 105 -16.72 -19.79 11.84
N THR A 106 -16.37 -19.95 13.11
CA THR A 106 -15.12 -19.42 13.68
C THR A 106 -13.87 -20.09 13.11
N GLY A 107 -13.97 -21.39 12.74
CA GLY A 107 -12.84 -22.14 12.24
C GLY A 107 -12.30 -21.59 10.91
N LEU A 108 -13.19 -21.29 9.96
CA LEU A 108 -12.81 -20.74 8.66
C LEU A 108 -12.18 -19.34 8.81
N SER A 109 -12.78 -18.45 9.58
CA SER A 109 -12.25 -17.09 9.81
C SER A 109 -10.89 -17.14 10.49
N THR A 110 -10.66 -18.03 11.46
CA THR A 110 -9.35 -18.23 12.10
C THR A 110 -8.30 -18.71 11.11
N LEU A 111 -8.66 -19.65 10.23
CA LEU A 111 -7.74 -20.17 9.21
C LEU A 111 -7.39 -19.08 8.17
N LEU A 112 -8.37 -18.31 7.72
CA LEU A 112 -8.14 -17.19 6.79
C LEU A 112 -7.20 -16.14 7.40
N HIS A 113 -7.41 -15.78 8.67
CA HIS A 113 -6.51 -14.89 9.40
C HIS A 113 -5.08 -15.43 9.44
N GLY A 114 -4.92 -16.72 9.72
CA GLY A 114 -3.60 -17.39 9.76
C GLY A 114 -2.90 -17.50 8.40
N LEU A 115 -3.64 -17.55 7.28
CA LEU A 115 -3.10 -17.64 5.91
C LEU A 115 -2.75 -16.29 5.29
N LYS A 116 -3.40 -15.22 5.73
CA LYS A 116 -3.23 -13.87 5.22
C LYS A 116 -1.78 -13.33 5.17
N PRO A 117 -0.89 -13.64 6.13
CA PRO A 117 0.53 -13.26 6.04
C PRO A 117 1.33 -13.94 4.93
N TYR A 118 0.81 -15.01 4.32
CA TYR A 118 1.53 -15.81 3.32
C TYR A 118 1.07 -15.57 1.89
N THR A 119 -0.17 -15.11 1.69
CA THR A 119 -0.72 -14.83 0.36
C THR A 119 -1.96 -13.94 0.43
N THR A 120 -2.14 -13.09 -0.58
CA THR A 120 -3.40 -12.36 -0.81
C THR A 120 -4.37 -13.13 -1.71
N ASN A 121 -3.92 -14.25 -2.32
CA ASN A 121 -4.72 -15.05 -3.26
C ASN A 121 -5.59 -16.06 -2.50
N LEU A 122 -6.40 -15.57 -1.56
CA LEU A 122 -7.30 -16.38 -0.75
C LEU A 122 -8.72 -16.35 -1.29
N THR A 123 -9.34 -17.54 -1.43
CA THR A 123 -10.75 -17.70 -1.77
C THR A 123 -11.43 -18.50 -0.66
N ALA A 124 -12.46 -17.93 -0.03
CA ALA A 124 -13.24 -18.61 0.98
C ALA A 124 -14.58 -19.08 0.39
N ILE A 125 -14.87 -20.38 0.50
CA ILE A 125 -16.19 -20.94 0.25
C ILE A 125 -16.85 -21.16 1.60
N VAL A 126 -17.80 -20.28 1.92
CA VAL A 126 -18.42 -20.20 3.25
C VAL A 126 -19.65 -21.07 3.30
N THR A 127 -19.69 -22.02 4.23
CA THR A 127 -20.93 -22.76 4.55
C THR A 127 -21.77 -21.89 5.47
N VAL A 128 -23.00 -21.58 5.07
CA VAL A 128 -23.92 -20.69 5.78
C VAL A 128 -24.87 -21.51 6.67
N ALA A 129 -24.35 -21.94 7.81
CA ALA A 129 -25.07 -22.79 8.77
C ALA A 129 -25.36 -22.12 10.12
N ASP A 130 -25.07 -20.81 10.28
CA ASP A 130 -25.27 -20.08 11.52
C ASP A 130 -26.76 -19.77 11.76
N ASP A 131 -27.38 -20.57 12.61
CA ASP A 131 -28.80 -20.40 13.00
C ASP A 131 -28.96 -19.62 14.34
N GLY A 132 -27.87 -19.08 14.90
CA GLY A 132 -27.85 -18.43 16.21
C GLY A 132 -28.13 -16.92 16.18
N GLY A 133 -28.67 -16.40 17.27
CA GLY A 133 -28.76 -14.96 17.57
C GLY A 133 -29.31 -14.08 16.43
N SER A 134 -28.56 -13.08 16.03
CA SER A 134 -28.94 -12.13 14.96
C SER A 134 -29.10 -12.81 13.60
N SER A 135 -28.20 -13.76 13.25
CA SER A 135 -28.24 -14.48 11.96
C SER A 135 -29.49 -15.33 11.81
N GLY A 136 -29.85 -16.07 12.87
CA GLY A 136 -31.05 -16.90 12.85
C GLY A 136 -32.35 -16.08 12.76
N ARG A 137 -32.40 -14.92 13.43
CA ARG A 137 -33.58 -14.01 13.33
C ARG A 137 -33.73 -13.46 11.90
N LEU A 138 -32.66 -12.97 11.30
CA LEU A 138 -32.68 -12.44 9.94
C LEU A 138 -33.08 -13.52 8.92
N ARG A 139 -32.59 -14.75 9.11
CA ARG A 139 -32.98 -15.89 8.27
C ARG A 139 -34.49 -16.17 8.37
N GLN A 140 -35.04 -16.14 9.57
CA GLN A 140 -36.46 -16.43 9.77
C GLN A 140 -37.39 -15.31 9.29
N GLU A 141 -37.00 -14.04 9.52
CA GLU A 141 -37.82 -12.87 9.19
C GLU A 141 -37.76 -12.51 7.70
N PHE A 142 -36.61 -12.69 7.05
CA PHE A 142 -36.37 -12.22 5.67
C PHE A 142 -36.10 -13.37 4.69
N ASP A 143 -36.15 -14.62 5.10
CA ASP A 143 -35.83 -15.81 4.26
C ASP A 143 -34.50 -15.69 3.55
N MET A 144 -33.50 -15.11 4.23
CA MET A 144 -32.16 -14.85 3.71
C MET A 144 -31.13 -15.85 4.27
N LEU A 145 -30.00 -15.96 3.58
CA LEU A 145 -28.87 -16.73 4.12
C LEU A 145 -28.34 -16.09 5.39
N PRO A 146 -28.02 -16.89 6.46
CA PRO A 146 -27.51 -16.35 7.70
C PRO A 146 -26.14 -15.66 7.49
N PRO A 147 -26.04 -14.34 7.78
CA PRO A 147 -24.85 -13.56 7.40
C PRO A 147 -23.66 -13.70 8.36
N GLY A 148 -23.83 -14.36 9.50
CA GLY A 148 -22.82 -14.41 10.57
C GLY A 148 -21.47 -14.98 10.13
N ASP A 149 -21.49 -16.10 9.43
CA ASP A 149 -20.28 -16.78 8.94
C ASP A 149 -19.60 -15.97 7.84
N ILE A 150 -20.39 -15.41 6.92
CA ILE A 150 -19.87 -14.52 5.84
C ILE A 150 -19.22 -13.29 6.46
N ARG A 151 -19.89 -12.65 7.43
CA ARG A 151 -19.37 -11.50 8.17
C ARG A 151 -18.00 -11.80 8.81
N ASN A 152 -17.87 -12.93 9.50
CA ASN A 152 -16.62 -13.31 10.15
C ASN A 152 -15.47 -13.50 9.14
N CYS A 153 -15.77 -14.09 7.99
CA CYS A 153 -14.78 -14.25 6.91
C CYS A 153 -14.38 -12.90 6.28
N LEU A 154 -15.33 -11.99 6.05
CA LEU A 154 -15.05 -10.65 5.55
C LEU A 154 -14.15 -9.86 6.50
N VAL A 155 -14.40 -9.94 7.80
CA VAL A 155 -13.55 -9.30 8.82
C VAL A 155 -12.15 -9.89 8.79
N ALA A 156 -12.00 -11.21 8.73
CA ALA A 156 -10.71 -11.88 8.71
C ALA A 156 -9.87 -11.53 7.46
N LEU A 157 -10.52 -11.31 6.32
CA LEU A 157 -9.86 -10.94 5.06
C LEU A 157 -9.57 -9.44 4.92
N ALA A 158 -10.16 -8.58 5.76
CA ALA A 158 -10.00 -7.13 5.65
C ALA A 158 -8.56 -6.66 5.95
N ASP A 159 -8.04 -5.69 5.21
CA ASP A 159 -6.70 -5.12 5.44
C ASP A 159 -6.60 -4.42 6.80
N THR A 160 -7.66 -3.72 7.21
CA THR A 160 -7.78 -3.06 8.52
C THR A 160 -8.67 -3.86 9.46
N GLU A 161 -8.28 -5.09 9.72
CA GLU A 161 -9.06 -6.05 10.51
C GLU A 161 -9.57 -5.51 11.86
N PRO A 162 -8.77 -4.80 12.71
CA PRO A 162 -9.25 -4.28 13.98
C PRO A 162 -10.38 -3.25 13.85
N LEU A 163 -10.37 -2.46 12.76
CA LEU A 163 -11.43 -1.49 12.47
C LEU A 163 -12.69 -2.21 12.00
N MET A 164 -12.54 -3.13 11.04
CA MET A 164 -13.64 -3.93 10.51
C MET A 164 -14.28 -4.78 11.59
N GLN A 165 -13.50 -5.37 12.49
CA GLN A 165 -13.99 -6.13 13.61
C GLN A 165 -14.87 -5.27 14.53
N ARG A 166 -14.40 -4.09 14.94
CA ARG A 166 -15.18 -3.18 15.79
C ARG A 166 -16.48 -2.75 15.13
N LEU A 167 -16.44 -2.41 13.83
CA LEU A 167 -17.61 -1.96 13.08
C LEU A 167 -18.61 -3.10 12.86
N PHE A 168 -18.17 -4.24 12.34
CA PHE A 168 -19.06 -5.34 11.95
C PHE A 168 -19.57 -6.14 13.15
N GLN A 169 -18.88 -6.12 14.29
CA GLN A 169 -19.35 -6.74 15.53
C GLN A 169 -20.10 -5.78 16.44
N TYR A 170 -20.21 -4.49 16.07
CA TYR A 170 -21.04 -3.56 16.83
C TYR A 170 -22.48 -4.06 16.92
N ARG A 171 -23.03 -4.09 18.14
CA ARG A 171 -24.40 -4.50 18.40
C ARG A 171 -25.23 -3.31 18.82
N PHE A 172 -26.45 -3.24 18.27
CA PHE A 172 -27.38 -2.20 18.61
C PHE A 172 -27.92 -2.39 20.05
N ALA A 173 -28.11 -1.28 20.74
CA ALA A 173 -28.56 -1.25 22.12
C ALA A 173 -29.98 -1.79 22.31
N GLU A 174 -30.34 -2.09 23.56
CA GLU A 174 -31.63 -2.77 23.93
C GLU A 174 -32.87 -1.92 23.69
N ASP A 175 -32.72 -0.61 23.60
CA ASP A 175 -33.80 0.38 23.37
C ASP A 175 -34.03 0.75 21.91
N SER A 176 -33.35 0.08 20.99
CA SER A 176 -33.50 0.31 19.55
C SER A 176 -34.37 -0.77 18.87
N ALA A 177 -35.05 -0.42 17.78
CA ALA A 177 -35.76 -1.37 16.92
C ALA A 177 -34.83 -2.47 16.35
N LEU A 178 -33.52 -2.26 16.38
CA LEU A 178 -32.48 -3.17 15.89
C LEU A 178 -31.81 -3.96 17.01
N GLN A 179 -32.41 -4.00 18.18
CA GLN A 179 -31.88 -4.65 19.37
C GLN A 179 -31.31 -6.05 19.12
N GLY A 180 -30.04 -6.23 19.54
CA GLY A 180 -29.31 -7.50 19.47
C GLY A 180 -28.84 -7.91 18.08
N HIS A 181 -29.17 -7.14 17.03
CA HIS A 181 -28.53 -7.29 15.72
C HIS A 181 -27.12 -6.70 15.73
N SER A 182 -26.20 -7.31 14.99
CA SER A 182 -24.91 -6.68 14.72
C SER A 182 -25.00 -5.84 13.45
N PHE A 183 -24.26 -4.72 13.43
CA PHE A 183 -24.17 -3.88 12.24
C PHE A 183 -23.79 -4.69 11.00
N GLY A 184 -22.77 -5.55 11.12
CA GLY A 184 -22.29 -6.34 9.99
C GLY A 184 -23.35 -7.31 9.43
N ASN A 185 -24.20 -7.89 10.27
CA ASN A 185 -25.27 -8.78 9.79
C ASN A 185 -26.39 -8.04 9.05
N LEU A 186 -26.60 -6.75 9.39
CA LEU A 186 -27.59 -5.91 8.70
C LEU A 186 -27.02 -5.28 7.43
N PHE A 187 -25.69 -5.17 7.33
CA PHE A 187 -25.00 -4.56 6.20
C PHE A 187 -24.85 -5.53 5.02
N ILE A 188 -24.63 -6.83 5.29
CA ILE A 188 -24.47 -7.89 4.30
C ILE A 188 -25.84 -8.29 3.73
#